data_b82d4e30de6abf5c81d235390b8d766f
#
_entry.id   b82d4e30de6abf5c81d235390b8d766f
#
_cell.length_a   1.000
_cell.length_b   1.000
_cell.length_c   1.000
_cell.angle_alpha   90.00
_cell.angle_beta   90.00
_cell.angle_gamma   90.00
#
_symmetry.space_group_name_H-M   'P 1'
#
loop_
_entity.id
_entity.type
_entity.pdbx_description
1 polymer ?
#
loop_
_entity_poly.entity_id
_entity_poly.type
_entity_poly.pdbx_seq_one_letter_code
_entity_poly.pdbx_strand_id
1 'polypeptide(L)'
;QDSVIYLRIYFAGIIFVFLYNMGSSILRAVGDSKRPLYYLIACCLLNIILDVLFVVAFHMGVLGVAVATLISQAFSALLVTRKLLRSEGMLKLSFSRIRFHGSVLKNQLKLGLPTGFEAILFAITNIAIQSAVNTFGTDTSAAWSAYGKLDAIFWMVSTAFGISITTFVGQNYGAGKLDRIRKSTRVCLIMDALISAVLVIFLIAARKILFSLFTNDETVIQIGCEMLVLITPWYIVYVFIEVLAGALRGVGDVIVPVIITLLGICVMRIAWLIGVLKISPTISAIIFSYPVTWLLTRSEERRVGKE
;
A
#
# COMPACT_ATOMS: atom_id res chain seq x y z
N GLN A 1 -14.62 -24.03 -7.44
CA GLN A 1 -15.13 -24.28 -6.09
C GLN A 1 -14.14 -23.82 -5.03
N ASP A 2 -12.85 -24.10 -5.18
CA ASP A 2 -11.80 -23.80 -4.20
C ASP A 2 -11.65 -22.31 -3.90
N SER A 3 -11.71 -21.44 -4.92
CA SER A 3 -11.66 -19.99 -4.74
C SER A 3 -12.83 -19.46 -3.90
N VAL A 4 -14.01 -20.07 -4.03
CA VAL A 4 -15.20 -19.68 -3.24
C VAL A 4 -15.03 -20.07 -1.79
N ILE A 5 -14.50 -21.27 -1.53
CA ILE A 5 -14.22 -21.76 -0.17
C ILE A 5 -13.18 -20.84 0.49
N TYR A 6 -12.08 -20.56 -0.21
CA TYR A 6 -11.05 -19.64 0.27
C TYR A 6 -11.62 -18.28 0.66
N LEU A 7 -12.38 -17.65 -0.25
CA LEU A 7 -12.97 -16.32 -0.02
C LEU A 7 -13.96 -16.32 1.16
N ARG A 8 -14.79 -17.36 1.30
CA ARG A 8 -15.72 -17.46 2.44
C ARG A 8 -14.99 -17.50 3.78
N ILE A 9 -13.94 -18.30 3.89
CA ILE A 9 -13.13 -18.39 5.12
C ILE A 9 -12.40 -17.09 5.37
N TYR A 10 -11.80 -16.49 4.33
CA TYR A 10 -11.11 -15.21 4.43
C TYR A 10 -12.04 -14.08 4.92
N PHE A 11 -13.25 -13.98 4.34
CA PHE A 11 -14.22 -12.98 4.76
C PHE A 11 -14.79 -13.25 6.17
N ALA A 12 -14.94 -14.49 6.58
CA ALA A 12 -15.29 -14.82 7.96
C ALA A 12 -14.21 -14.35 8.95
N GLY A 13 -12.93 -14.35 8.53
CA GLY A 13 -11.80 -13.89 9.33
C GLY A 13 -11.50 -12.40 9.28
N ILE A 14 -12.20 -11.61 8.48
CA ILE A 14 -11.88 -10.20 8.24
C ILE A 14 -11.89 -9.36 9.55
N ILE A 15 -12.67 -9.78 10.54
CA ILE A 15 -12.71 -9.14 11.85
C ILE A 15 -11.33 -9.14 12.54
N PHE A 16 -10.54 -10.21 12.40
CA PHE A 16 -9.21 -10.31 12.98
C PHE A 16 -8.23 -9.37 12.30
N VAL A 17 -8.36 -9.19 10.97
CA VAL A 17 -7.57 -8.21 10.19
C VAL A 17 -7.86 -6.80 10.69
N PHE A 18 -9.13 -6.44 10.87
CA PHE A 18 -9.52 -5.13 11.41
C PHE A 18 -9.00 -4.91 12.83
N LEU A 19 -9.14 -5.88 13.71
CA LEU A 19 -8.64 -5.80 15.09
C LEU A 19 -7.12 -5.60 15.12
N TYR A 20 -6.38 -6.37 14.32
CA TYR A 20 -4.93 -6.22 14.22
C TYR A 20 -4.54 -4.84 13.66
N ASN A 21 -5.14 -4.39 12.56
CA ASN A 21 -4.81 -3.11 11.93
C ASN A 21 -5.15 -1.93 12.84
N MET A 22 -6.30 -1.95 13.51
CA MET A 22 -6.70 -0.93 14.46
C MET A 22 -5.76 -0.87 15.66
N GLY A 23 -5.49 -2.01 16.29
CA GLY A 23 -4.59 -2.08 17.44
C GLY A 23 -3.16 -1.70 17.09
N SER A 24 -2.66 -2.11 15.94
CA SER A 24 -1.34 -1.73 15.42
C SER A 24 -1.25 -0.24 15.14
N SER A 25 -2.31 0.38 14.61
CA SER A 25 -2.36 1.82 14.38
C SER A 25 -2.36 2.61 15.69
N ILE A 26 -3.05 2.14 16.72
CA ILE A 26 -3.02 2.74 18.07
C ILE A 26 -1.59 2.68 18.64
N LEU A 27 -0.91 1.53 18.54
CA LEU A 27 0.46 1.41 19.03
C LEU A 27 1.43 2.31 18.26
N ARG A 28 1.31 2.39 16.93
CA ARG A 28 2.11 3.30 16.10
C ARG A 28 1.87 4.76 16.46
N ALA A 29 0.62 5.16 16.73
CA ALA A 29 0.29 6.53 17.08
C ALA A 29 1.00 7.02 18.33
N VAL A 30 1.33 6.15 19.27
CA VAL A 30 2.13 6.46 20.46
C VAL A 30 3.63 6.21 20.29
N GLY A 31 4.09 5.92 19.06
CA GLY A 31 5.50 5.71 18.73
C GLY A 31 6.00 4.28 18.89
N ASP A 32 5.16 3.32 19.25
CA ASP A 32 5.53 1.90 19.35
C ASP A 32 5.31 1.17 18.02
N SER A 33 6.27 1.30 17.11
CA SER A 33 6.25 0.60 15.82
C SER A 33 6.86 -0.81 15.88
N LYS A 34 7.66 -1.11 16.93
CA LYS A 34 8.39 -2.39 17.04
C LYS A 34 7.46 -3.55 17.36
N ARG A 35 6.53 -3.37 18.30
CA ARG A 35 5.62 -4.46 18.71
C ARG A 35 4.68 -4.90 17.58
N PRO A 36 4.00 -4.01 16.83
CA PRO A 36 3.24 -4.43 15.65
C PRO A 36 4.07 -5.24 14.65
N LEU A 37 5.34 -4.86 14.42
CA LEU A 37 6.24 -5.60 13.54
C LEU A 37 6.50 -7.01 14.07
N TYR A 38 6.84 -7.17 15.35
CA TYR A 38 7.08 -8.50 15.94
C TYR A 38 5.85 -9.39 15.89
N TYR A 39 4.65 -8.83 16.11
CA TYR A 39 3.40 -9.58 15.99
C TYR A 39 3.14 -10.02 14.56
N LEU A 40 3.46 -9.17 13.58
CA LEU A 40 3.34 -9.52 12.16
C LEU A 40 4.33 -10.62 11.75
N ILE A 41 5.58 -10.53 12.21
CA ILE A 41 6.60 -11.57 11.97
C ILE A 41 6.15 -12.90 12.58
N ALA A 42 5.70 -12.90 13.84
CA ALA A 42 5.22 -14.11 14.50
C ALA A 42 3.99 -14.71 13.78
N CYS A 43 3.07 -13.86 13.30
CA CYS A 43 1.92 -14.27 12.51
C CYS A 43 2.35 -14.89 11.17
N CYS A 44 3.32 -14.29 10.49
CA CYS A 44 3.84 -14.79 9.21
C CYS A 44 4.52 -16.15 9.37
N LEU A 45 5.36 -16.30 10.38
CA LEU A 45 6.02 -17.58 10.68
C LEU A 45 4.99 -18.66 11.03
N LEU A 46 4.01 -18.33 11.87
CA LEU A 46 2.92 -19.25 12.20
C LEU A 46 2.13 -19.66 10.95
N ASN A 47 1.84 -18.71 10.06
CA ASN A 47 1.14 -19.00 8.81
C ASN A 47 1.91 -19.99 7.93
N ILE A 48 3.22 -19.77 7.73
CA ILE A 48 4.07 -20.68 6.96
C ILE A 48 4.07 -22.09 7.56
N ILE A 49 4.21 -22.20 8.88
CA ILE A 49 4.18 -23.50 9.58
C ILE A 49 2.84 -24.20 9.38
N LEU A 50 1.73 -23.48 9.56
CA LEU A 50 0.40 -24.04 9.41
C LEU A 50 0.06 -24.37 7.95
N ASP A 51 0.51 -23.57 6.98
CA ASP A 51 0.36 -23.87 5.56
C ASP A 51 1.03 -25.21 5.20
N VAL A 52 2.29 -25.38 5.61
CA VAL A 52 2.99 -26.64 5.40
C VAL A 52 2.28 -27.82 6.09
N LEU A 53 1.88 -27.62 7.34
CA LEU A 53 1.20 -28.65 8.12
C LEU A 53 -0.14 -29.07 7.48
N PHE A 54 -0.99 -28.11 7.13
CA PHE A 54 -2.32 -28.42 6.60
C PHE A 54 -2.29 -28.90 5.15
N VAL A 55 -1.38 -28.38 4.32
CA VAL A 55 -1.29 -28.78 2.92
C VAL A 55 -0.51 -30.08 2.75
N VAL A 56 0.64 -30.22 3.42
CA VAL A 56 1.53 -31.37 3.23
C VAL A 56 1.13 -32.54 4.12
N ALA A 57 0.93 -32.33 5.44
CA ALA A 57 0.63 -33.42 6.37
C ALA A 57 -0.86 -33.83 6.36
N PHE A 58 -1.78 -32.87 6.31
CA PHE A 58 -3.22 -33.16 6.33
C PHE A 58 -3.88 -33.20 4.94
N HIS A 59 -3.13 -32.89 3.86
CA HIS A 59 -3.61 -32.92 2.47
C HIS A 59 -4.89 -32.08 2.23
N MET A 60 -5.06 -30.98 2.97
CA MET A 60 -6.27 -30.14 2.92
C MET A 60 -6.32 -29.21 1.69
N GLY A 61 -5.24 -29.11 0.91
CA GLY A 61 -5.20 -28.25 -0.28
C GLY A 61 -5.53 -26.78 0.02
N VAL A 62 -6.38 -26.18 -0.80
CA VAL A 62 -6.78 -24.75 -0.66
C VAL A 62 -7.51 -24.45 0.66
N LEU A 63 -8.29 -25.40 1.16
CA LEU A 63 -8.93 -25.27 2.47
C LEU A 63 -7.89 -25.11 3.58
N GLY A 64 -6.80 -25.87 3.54
CA GLY A 64 -5.71 -25.79 4.52
C GLY A 64 -5.08 -24.41 4.56
N VAL A 65 -4.76 -23.84 3.40
CA VAL A 65 -4.21 -22.48 3.29
C VAL A 65 -5.16 -21.43 3.84
N ALA A 66 -6.47 -21.54 3.54
CA ALA A 66 -7.47 -20.61 4.05
C ALA A 66 -7.59 -20.64 5.58
N VAL A 67 -7.60 -21.84 6.16
CA VAL A 67 -7.67 -22.04 7.62
C VAL A 67 -6.38 -21.58 8.31
N ALA A 68 -5.21 -21.87 7.74
CA ALA A 68 -3.92 -21.41 8.24
C ALA A 68 -3.86 -19.87 8.29
N THR A 69 -4.31 -19.22 7.23
CA THR A 69 -4.40 -17.76 7.16
C THR A 69 -5.33 -17.21 8.24
N LEU A 70 -6.51 -17.80 8.42
CA LEU A 70 -7.48 -17.40 9.44
C LEU A 70 -6.91 -17.51 10.87
N ILE A 71 -6.28 -18.64 11.20
CA ILE A 71 -5.66 -18.86 12.51
C ILE A 71 -4.54 -17.86 12.76
N SER A 72 -3.70 -17.60 11.77
CA SER A 72 -2.58 -16.68 11.88
C SER A 72 -3.04 -15.23 12.06
N GLN A 73 -4.10 -14.81 11.38
CA GLN A 73 -4.72 -13.51 11.58
C GLN A 73 -5.37 -13.38 12.97
N ALA A 74 -6.06 -14.42 13.43
CA ALA A 74 -6.61 -14.45 14.79
C ALA A 74 -5.51 -14.36 15.84
N PHE A 75 -4.37 -15.02 15.63
CA PHE A 75 -3.23 -14.96 16.52
C PHE A 75 -2.63 -13.54 16.61
N SER A 76 -2.42 -12.86 15.48
CA SER A 76 -1.94 -11.48 15.48
C SER A 76 -2.91 -10.50 16.15
N ALA A 77 -4.21 -10.66 15.93
CA ALA A 77 -5.26 -9.91 16.61
C ALA A 77 -5.24 -10.14 18.13
N LEU A 78 -5.06 -11.39 18.55
CA LEU A 78 -4.92 -11.74 19.96
C LEU A 78 -3.72 -11.07 20.63
N LEU A 79 -2.55 -11.12 19.98
CA LEU A 79 -1.32 -10.51 20.50
C LEU A 79 -1.48 -9.00 20.70
N VAL A 80 -2.01 -8.30 19.70
CA VAL A 80 -2.19 -6.84 19.78
C VAL A 80 -3.25 -6.47 20.82
N THR A 81 -4.36 -7.20 20.88
CA THR A 81 -5.42 -6.97 21.85
C THR A 81 -4.94 -7.23 23.28
N ARG A 82 -4.21 -8.34 23.52
CA ARG A 82 -3.60 -8.65 24.80
C ARG A 82 -2.62 -7.54 25.25
N LYS A 83 -1.85 -6.97 24.31
CA LYS A 83 -0.97 -5.85 24.63
C LYS A 83 -1.76 -4.62 25.08
N LEU A 84 -2.82 -4.25 24.37
CA LEU A 84 -3.65 -3.11 24.73
C LEU A 84 -4.38 -3.30 26.07
N LEU A 85 -4.86 -4.53 26.36
CA LEU A 85 -5.48 -4.86 27.65
C LEU A 85 -4.49 -4.75 28.84
N ARG A 86 -3.20 -5.10 28.60
CA ARG A 86 -2.15 -5.03 29.61
C ARG A 86 -1.40 -3.70 29.64
N SER A 87 -1.76 -2.76 28.79
CA SER A 87 -1.19 -1.41 28.79
C SER A 87 -1.75 -0.58 29.94
N GLU A 88 -1.02 0.45 30.34
CA GLU A 88 -1.43 1.38 31.39
C GLU A 88 -1.81 2.73 30.77
N GLY A 89 -2.48 3.58 31.53
CA GLY A 89 -2.84 4.94 31.15
C GLY A 89 -3.82 4.99 29.96
N MET A 90 -3.52 5.88 29.00
CA MET A 90 -4.40 6.16 27.85
C MET A 90 -4.52 4.99 26.86
N LEU A 91 -3.55 4.07 26.84
CA LEU A 91 -3.55 2.91 25.95
C LEU A 91 -4.33 1.71 26.48
N LYS A 92 -4.78 1.77 27.75
CA LYS A 92 -5.46 0.63 28.38
C LYS A 92 -6.82 0.41 27.71
N LEU A 93 -6.94 -0.68 26.99
CA LEU A 93 -8.21 -1.15 26.48
C LEU A 93 -9.04 -1.73 27.66
N SER A 94 -10.26 -1.25 27.82
CA SER A 94 -11.21 -1.77 28.79
C SER A 94 -12.54 -2.02 28.10
N PHE A 95 -12.95 -3.28 28.02
CA PHE A 95 -14.22 -3.64 27.38
C PHE A 95 -15.43 -2.99 28.03
N SER A 96 -15.42 -2.77 29.35
CA SER A 96 -16.51 -2.10 30.07
C SER A 96 -16.64 -0.60 29.74
N ARG A 97 -15.60 0.00 29.15
CA ARG A 97 -15.59 1.42 28.76
C ARG A 97 -15.83 1.66 27.28
N ILE A 98 -16.01 0.59 26.51
CA ILE A 98 -16.33 0.72 25.08
C ILE A 98 -17.73 1.30 24.95
N ARG A 99 -17.80 2.52 24.44
CA ARG A 99 -19.06 3.24 24.19
C ARG A 99 -19.00 3.95 22.84
N PHE A 100 -20.14 4.08 22.21
CA PHE A 100 -20.26 4.89 21.02
C PHE A 100 -20.20 6.38 21.37
N HIS A 101 -19.17 7.06 20.85
CA HIS A 101 -19.04 8.51 20.96
C HIS A 101 -19.25 9.11 19.57
N GLY A 102 -20.39 9.77 19.34
CA GLY A 102 -20.77 10.28 18.03
C GLY A 102 -19.75 11.27 17.44
N SER A 103 -19.13 12.12 18.26
CA SER A 103 -18.09 13.07 17.82
C SER A 103 -16.81 12.35 17.32
N VAL A 104 -16.37 11.31 18.03
CA VAL A 104 -15.20 10.52 17.65
C VAL A 104 -15.50 9.74 16.37
N LEU A 105 -16.65 9.09 16.29
CA LEU A 105 -17.08 8.37 15.09
C LEU A 105 -17.17 9.30 13.87
N LYS A 106 -17.75 10.50 14.03
CA LYS A 106 -17.83 11.51 12.96
C LYS A 106 -16.45 11.90 12.45
N ASN A 107 -15.50 12.11 13.35
CA ASN A 107 -14.12 12.45 12.96
C ASN A 107 -13.44 11.27 12.25
N GLN A 108 -13.59 10.05 12.74
CA GLN A 108 -13.05 8.85 12.09
C GLN A 108 -13.65 8.64 10.70
N LEU A 109 -14.96 8.82 10.54
CA LEU A 109 -15.60 8.73 9.23
C LEU A 109 -15.16 9.85 8.28
N LYS A 110 -14.99 11.08 8.79
CA LYS A 110 -14.49 12.20 8.00
C LYS A 110 -13.09 11.95 7.43
N LEU A 111 -12.25 11.25 8.17
CA LEU A 111 -10.89 10.89 7.74
C LEU A 111 -10.88 9.58 6.92
N GLY A 112 -11.63 8.58 7.35
CA GLY A 112 -11.58 7.24 6.77
C GLY A 112 -12.39 7.05 5.49
N LEU A 113 -13.56 7.70 5.34
CA LEU A 113 -14.37 7.54 4.14
C LEU A 113 -13.68 8.08 2.87
N PRO A 114 -13.07 9.29 2.87
CA PRO A 114 -12.36 9.75 1.69
C PRO A 114 -11.20 8.86 1.28
N THR A 115 -10.38 8.40 2.25
CA THR A 115 -9.27 7.48 1.96
C THR A 115 -9.73 6.10 1.52
N GLY A 116 -10.84 5.60 2.07
CA GLY A 116 -11.45 4.35 1.63
C GLY A 116 -11.98 4.46 0.19
N PHE A 117 -12.61 5.58 -0.15
CA PHE A 117 -13.08 5.85 -1.51
C PHE A 117 -11.92 5.98 -2.51
N GLU A 118 -10.84 6.65 -2.11
CA GLU A 118 -9.58 6.71 -2.88
C GLU A 118 -9.06 5.30 -3.19
N ALA A 119 -9.00 4.41 -2.20
CA ALA A 119 -8.52 3.05 -2.38
C ALA A 119 -9.40 2.24 -3.37
N ILE A 120 -10.72 2.42 -3.33
CA ILE A 120 -11.65 1.78 -4.28
C ILE A 120 -11.37 2.29 -5.71
N LEU A 121 -11.19 3.59 -5.90
CA LEU A 121 -10.91 4.17 -7.22
C LEU A 121 -9.54 3.75 -7.76
N PHE A 122 -8.53 3.63 -6.90
CA PHE A 122 -7.25 3.03 -7.28
C PHE A 122 -7.43 1.59 -7.77
N ALA A 123 -8.22 0.78 -7.06
CA ALA A 123 -8.48 -0.60 -7.47
C ALA A 123 -9.20 -0.67 -8.83
N ILE A 124 -10.20 0.19 -9.06
CA ILE A 124 -10.90 0.29 -10.36
C ILE A 124 -9.92 0.71 -11.47
N THR A 125 -9.07 1.70 -11.21
CA THR A 125 -8.06 2.16 -12.17
C THR A 125 -7.08 1.04 -12.52
N ASN A 126 -6.63 0.25 -11.55
CA ASN A 126 -5.75 -0.89 -11.78
C ASN A 126 -6.43 -1.99 -12.59
N ILE A 127 -7.72 -2.25 -12.36
CA ILE A 127 -8.51 -3.18 -13.18
C ILE A 127 -8.61 -2.69 -14.64
N ALA A 128 -8.84 -1.39 -14.84
CA ALA A 128 -8.90 -0.81 -16.19
C ALA A 128 -7.54 -0.93 -16.91
N ILE A 129 -6.42 -0.66 -16.21
CA ILE A 129 -5.08 -0.86 -16.76
C ILE A 129 -4.84 -2.32 -17.11
N GLN A 130 -5.15 -3.25 -16.20
CA GLN A 130 -4.99 -4.69 -16.43
C GLN A 130 -5.81 -5.14 -17.64
N SER A 131 -7.05 -4.66 -17.77
CA SER A 131 -7.90 -4.94 -18.92
C SER A 131 -7.28 -4.44 -20.22
N ALA A 132 -6.72 -3.22 -20.21
CA ALA A 132 -6.03 -2.67 -21.37
C ALA A 132 -4.75 -3.45 -21.72
N VAL A 133 -3.94 -3.85 -20.72
CA VAL A 133 -2.74 -4.68 -20.93
C VAL A 133 -3.10 -6.04 -21.54
N ASN A 134 -4.20 -6.65 -21.12
CA ASN A 134 -4.62 -7.96 -21.62
C ASN A 134 -4.96 -7.94 -23.12
N THR A 135 -5.28 -6.78 -23.71
CA THR A 135 -5.52 -6.66 -25.16
C THR A 135 -4.25 -6.80 -26.00
N PHE A 136 -3.06 -6.70 -25.40
CA PHE A 136 -1.76 -6.80 -26.09
C PHE A 136 -1.18 -8.23 -26.10
N GLY A 137 -1.96 -9.21 -25.68
CA GLY A 137 -1.58 -10.62 -25.74
C GLY A 137 -1.06 -11.21 -24.43
N THR A 138 -0.83 -12.51 -24.46
CA THR A 138 -0.47 -13.34 -23.28
C THR A 138 0.90 -12.96 -22.74
N ASP A 139 1.89 -12.73 -23.60
CA ASP A 139 3.27 -12.45 -23.22
C ASP A 139 3.38 -11.09 -22.51
N THR A 140 2.66 -10.09 -23.02
CA THR A 140 2.55 -8.76 -22.39
C THR A 140 1.87 -8.85 -21.02
N SER A 141 0.80 -9.63 -20.91
CA SER A 141 0.09 -9.85 -19.64
C SER A 141 0.95 -10.59 -18.61
N ALA A 142 1.73 -11.57 -19.05
CA ALA A 142 2.68 -12.29 -18.22
C ALA A 142 3.81 -11.36 -17.72
N ALA A 143 4.39 -10.55 -18.63
CA ALA A 143 5.41 -9.56 -18.32
C ALA A 143 4.88 -8.51 -17.32
N TRP A 144 3.65 -8.01 -17.50
CA TRP A 144 2.99 -7.07 -16.60
C TRP A 144 2.77 -7.67 -15.21
N SER A 145 2.36 -8.93 -15.14
CA SER A 145 2.17 -9.65 -13.88
C SER A 145 3.48 -9.83 -13.11
N ALA A 146 4.58 -10.17 -13.81
CA ALA A 146 5.91 -10.26 -13.23
C ALA A 146 6.42 -8.88 -12.77
N TYR A 147 6.25 -7.84 -13.61
CA TYR A 147 6.55 -6.45 -13.25
C TYR A 147 5.83 -6.05 -11.96
N GLY A 148 4.53 -6.34 -11.83
CA GLY A 148 3.75 -6.00 -10.64
C GLY A 148 4.30 -6.61 -9.34
N LYS A 149 4.97 -7.77 -9.40
CA LYS A 149 5.64 -8.36 -8.22
C LYS A 149 6.90 -7.58 -7.82
N LEU A 150 7.65 -7.08 -8.79
CA LEU A 150 8.83 -6.24 -8.56
C LEU A 150 8.42 -4.83 -8.10
N ASP A 151 7.39 -4.26 -8.72
CA ASP A 151 6.81 -2.96 -8.38
C ASP A 151 6.30 -2.91 -6.92
N ALA A 152 5.73 -4.01 -6.43
CA ALA A 152 5.25 -4.12 -5.05
C ALA A 152 6.32 -3.78 -4.00
N ILE A 153 7.59 -4.02 -4.28
CA ILE A 153 8.70 -3.69 -3.37
C ILE A 153 8.79 -2.17 -3.17
N PHE A 154 8.70 -1.40 -4.27
CA PHE A 154 8.68 0.06 -4.20
C PHE A 154 7.47 0.57 -3.40
N TRP A 155 6.29 0.03 -3.68
CA TRP A 155 5.06 0.43 -2.97
C TRP A 155 5.12 0.15 -1.47
N MET A 156 5.72 -0.97 -1.05
CA MET A 156 5.94 -1.28 0.36
C MET A 156 6.84 -0.25 1.04
N VAL A 157 7.94 0.13 0.39
CA VAL A 157 8.90 1.13 0.92
C VAL A 157 8.22 2.50 1.02
N SER A 158 7.65 3.00 -0.07
CA SER A 158 7.04 4.32 -0.12
C SER A 158 5.87 4.46 0.88
N THR A 159 5.00 3.44 0.96
CA THR A 159 3.91 3.42 1.95
C THR A 159 4.43 3.43 3.39
N ALA A 160 5.54 2.75 3.68
CA ALA A 160 6.15 2.79 5.02
C ALA A 160 6.61 4.20 5.40
N PHE A 161 7.20 4.95 4.45
CA PHE A 161 7.54 6.37 4.66
C PHE A 161 6.29 7.24 4.81
N GLY A 162 5.24 7.03 4.00
CA GLY A 162 3.96 7.72 4.12
C GLY A 162 3.31 7.55 5.50
N ILE A 163 3.26 6.32 6.03
CA ILE A 163 2.73 6.04 7.37
C ILE A 163 3.61 6.67 8.45
N SER A 164 4.94 6.60 8.29
CA SER A 164 5.89 7.13 9.28
C SER A 164 5.79 8.65 9.40
N ILE A 165 5.74 9.36 8.27
CA ILE A 165 5.61 10.83 8.27
C ILE A 165 4.25 11.26 8.80
N THR A 166 3.16 10.58 8.45
CA THR A 166 1.82 10.84 8.98
C THR A 166 1.80 10.77 10.51
N THR A 167 2.39 9.73 11.08
CA THR A 167 2.48 9.54 12.53
C THR A 167 3.32 10.63 13.20
N PHE A 168 4.51 10.91 12.65
CA PHE A 168 5.43 11.89 13.22
C PHE A 168 4.87 13.31 13.14
N VAL A 169 4.28 13.67 12.02
CA VAL A 169 3.62 14.97 11.81
C VAL A 169 2.45 15.11 12.76
N GLY A 170 1.58 14.11 12.90
CA GLY A 170 0.44 14.15 13.80
C GLY A 170 0.84 14.38 15.26
N GLN A 171 1.88 13.70 15.74
CA GLN A 171 2.42 13.89 17.09
C GLN A 171 2.98 15.30 17.30
N ASN A 172 3.76 15.82 16.35
CA ASN A 172 4.36 17.15 16.48
C ASN A 172 3.35 18.29 16.27
N TYR A 173 2.33 18.05 15.42
CA TYR A 173 1.21 18.99 15.24
C TYR A 173 0.40 19.13 16.53
N GLY A 174 0.04 18.00 17.15
CA GLY A 174 -0.64 18.00 18.45
C GLY A 174 0.19 18.63 19.58
N ALA A 175 1.52 18.64 19.46
CA ALA A 175 2.45 19.30 20.39
C ALA A 175 2.77 20.76 20.03
N GLY A 176 2.20 21.33 18.95
CA GLY A 176 2.45 22.68 18.48
C GLY A 176 3.85 22.94 17.90
N LYS A 177 4.60 21.87 17.52
CA LYS A 177 6.01 21.97 17.09
C LYS A 177 6.15 22.02 15.57
N LEU A 178 5.69 23.12 14.93
CA LEU A 178 5.65 23.27 13.47
C LEU A 178 7.02 23.18 12.80
N ASP A 179 8.09 23.70 13.42
CA ASP A 179 9.45 23.61 12.86
C ASP A 179 9.92 22.16 12.73
N ARG A 180 9.52 21.29 13.65
CA ARG A 180 9.82 19.86 13.56
C ARG A 180 9.09 19.20 12.40
N ILE A 181 7.86 19.61 12.11
CA ILE A 181 7.09 19.11 10.98
C ILE A 181 7.82 19.39 9.67
N ARG A 182 8.22 20.65 9.43
CA ARG A 182 8.96 21.05 8.23
C ARG A 182 10.28 20.29 8.07
N LYS A 183 11.03 20.19 9.17
CA LYS A 183 12.32 19.48 9.15
C LYS A 183 12.14 17.97 8.89
N SER A 184 11.18 17.33 9.56
CA SER A 184 10.93 15.90 9.39
C SER A 184 10.41 15.55 8.01
N THR A 185 9.52 16.38 7.43
CA THR A 185 9.02 16.17 6.07
C THR A 185 10.17 16.24 5.05
N ARG A 186 11.08 17.23 5.19
CA ARG A 186 12.27 17.33 4.33
C ARG A 186 13.18 16.10 4.49
N VAL A 187 13.47 15.69 5.71
CA VAL A 187 14.32 14.52 5.97
C VAL A 187 13.67 13.25 5.42
N CYS A 188 12.38 13.06 5.64
CA CYS A 188 11.62 11.93 5.13
C CYS A 188 11.65 11.88 3.59
N LEU A 189 11.46 13.00 2.91
CA LEU A 189 11.57 13.12 1.45
C LEU A 189 12.96 12.70 0.95
N ILE A 190 14.02 13.17 1.60
CA ILE A 190 15.39 12.83 1.20
C ILE A 190 15.66 11.34 1.43
N MET A 191 15.24 10.79 2.56
CA MET A 191 15.45 9.37 2.88
C MET A 191 14.69 8.46 1.91
N ASP A 192 13.42 8.73 1.66
CA ASP A 192 12.61 7.93 0.72
C ASP A 192 13.15 8.06 -0.71
N ALA A 193 13.53 9.27 -1.15
CA ALA A 193 14.13 9.48 -2.47
C ALA A 193 15.46 8.73 -2.64
N LEU A 194 16.32 8.72 -1.62
CA LEU A 194 17.59 7.99 -1.66
C LEU A 194 17.37 6.48 -1.71
N ILE A 195 16.49 5.95 -0.86
CA ILE A 195 16.19 4.51 -0.84
C ILE A 195 15.52 4.10 -2.15
N SER A 196 14.57 4.89 -2.65
CA SER A 196 13.92 4.65 -3.94
C SER A 196 14.91 4.71 -5.10
N ALA A 197 15.87 5.65 -5.09
CA ALA A 197 16.92 5.72 -6.11
C ALA A 197 17.81 4.47 -6.10
N VAL A 198 18.23 4.02 -4.92
CA VAL A 198 19.01 2.77 -4.79
C VAL A 198 18.19 1.57 -5.29
N LEU A 199 16.91 1.49 -4.94
CA LEU A 199 16.01 0.45 -5.41
C LEU A 199 15.88 0.48 -6.94
N VAL A 200 15.67 1.65 -7.55
CA VAL A 200 15.57 1.81 -9.01
C VAL A 200 16.85 1.34 -9.70
N ILE A 201 18.01 1.77 -9.20
CA ILE A 201 19.31 1.34 -9.75
C ILE A 201 19.43 -0.19 -9.67
N PHE A 202 19.11 -0.78 -8.53
CA PHE A 202 19.15 -2.23 -8.34
C PHE A 202 18.19 -2.95 -9.31
N LEU A 203 16.93 -2.51 -9.40
CA LEU A 203 15.92 -3.12 -10.27
C LEU A 203 16.37 -3.04 -11.75
N ILE A 204 16.89 -1.90 -12.21
CA ILE A 204 17.36 -1.73 -13.59
C ILE A 204 18.60 -2.58 -13.85
N ALA A 205 19.56 -2.61 -12.92
CA ALA A 205 20.78 -3.39 -13.08
C ALA A 205 20.52 -4.90 -13.10
N ALA A 206 19.64 -5.38 -12.21
CA ALA A 206 19.33 -6.80 -12.05
C ALA A 206 18.13 -7.28 -12.89
N ARG A 207 17.53 -6.40 -13.75
CA ARG A 207 16.24 -6.65 -14.41
C ARG A 207 16.12 -8.02 -15.08
N LYS A 208 17.12 -8.45 -15.87
CA LYS A 208 17.08 -9.75 -16.56
C LYS A 208 17.02 -10.91 -15.57
N ILE A 209 17.85 -10.89 -14.54
CA ILE A 209 17.91 -11.91 -13.51
C ILE A 209 16.58 -11.94 -12.73
N LEU A 210 16.03 -10.77 -12.39
CA LEU A 210 14.77 -10.68 -11.65
C LEU A 210 13.60 -11.24 -12.47
N PHE A 211 13.50 -10.93 -13.77
CA PHE A 211 12.44 -11.49 -14.61
C PHE A 211 12.64 -12.99 -14.87
N SER A 212 13.88 -13.47 -15.00
CA SER A 212 14.15 -14.91 -15.18
C SER A 212 13.75 -15.79 -13.98
N LEU A 213 13.52 -15.19 -12.80
CA LEU A 213 12.94 -15.89 -11.65
C LEU A 213 11.46 -16.24 -11.84
N PHE A 214 10.77 -15.55 -12.74
CA PHE A 214 9.33 -15.76 -12.98
C PHE A 214 9.04 -16.55 -14.25
N THR A 215 9.91 -16.47 -15.26
CA THR A 215 9.72 -17.13 -16.56
C THR A 215 11.05 -17.36 -17.27
N ASN A 216 11.05 -18.41 -18.12
CA ASN A 216 12.17 -18.69 -19.03
C ASN A 216 11.92 -18.18 -20.46
N ASP A 217 10.78 -17.55 -20.72
CA ASP A 217 10.42 -17.01 -22.02
C ASP A 217 11.15 -15.67 -22.26
N GLU A 218 12.06 -15.67 -23.21
CA GLU A 218 12.88 -14.50 -23.58
C GLU A 218 12.01 -13.31 -24.00
N THR A 219 10.89 -13.52 -24.69
CA THR A 219 9.97 -12.48 -25.14
C THR A 219 9.34 -11.78 -23.95
N VAL A 220 8.85 -12.55 -22.97
CA VAL A 220 8.26 -12.02 -21.73
C VAL A 220 9.32 -11.26 -20.91
N ILE A 221 10.53 -11.81 -20.82
CA ILE A 221 11.63 -11.15 -20.10
C ILE A 221 11.98 -9.81 -20.76
N GLN A 222 12.07 -9.76 -22.09
CA GLN A 222 12.40 -8.52 -22.81
C GLN A 222 11.32 -7.46 -22.59
N ILE A 223 10.04 -7.79 -22.78
CA ILE A 223 8.90 -6.89 -22.56
C ILE A 223 8.91 -6.37 -21.12
N GLY A 224 9.09 -7.25 -20.15
CA GLY A 224 9.15 -6.88 -18.74
C GLY A 224 10.32 -5.95 -18.41
N CYS A 225 11.50 -6.19 -18.98
CA CYS A 225 12.68 -5.34 -18.82
C CYS A 225 12.44 -3.93 -19.39
N GLU A 226 11.78 -3.82 -20.54
CA GLU A 226 11.42 -2.53 -21.14
C GLU A 226 10.42 -1.76 -20.28
N MET A 227 9.37 -2.44 -19.79
CA MET A 227 8.38 -1.86 -18.85
C MET A 227 9.07 -1.29 -17.61
N LEU A 228 9.96 -2.07 -17.00
CA LEU A 228 10.66 -1.68 -15.79
C LEU A 228 11.54 -0.44 -16.00
N VAL A 229 12.31 -0.41 -17.09
CA VAL A 229 13.17 0.74 -17.42
C VAL A 229 12.38 2.02 -17.70
N LEU A 230 11.18 1.89 -18.28
CA LEU A 230 10.34 3.04 -18.60
C LEU A 230 9.61 3.61 -17.36
N ILE A 231 9.19 2.77 -16.41
CA ILE A 231 8.37 3.21 -15.27
C ILE A 231 9.23 3.61 -14.06
N THR A 232 10.22 2.78 -13.69
CA THR A 232 10.89 2.90 -12.39
C THR A 232 11.65 4.21 -12.16
N PRO A 233 12.25 4.90 -13.16
CA PRO A 233 12.87 6.20 -12.94
C PRO A 233 11.91 7.26 -12.39
N TRP A 234 10.61 7.11 -12.67
CA TRP A 234 9.57 8.04 -12.24
C TRP A 234 9.08 7.82 -10.80
N TYR A 235 9.52 6.76 -10.13
CA TYR A 235 9.21 6.52 -8.71
C TYR A 235 9.63 7.69 -7.83
N ILE A 236 10.72 8.38 -8.17
CA ILE A 236 11.17 9.58 -7.45
C ILE A 236 10.10 10.67 -7.45
N VAL A 237 9.32 10.79 -8.53
CA VAL A 237 8.21 11.75 -8.60
C VAL A 237 7.11 11.34 -7.63
N TYR A 238 6.79 10.03 -7.56
CA TYR A 238 5.76 9.50 -6.68
C TYR A 238 6.13 9.65 -5.19
N VAL A 239 7.41 9.54 -4.83
CA VAL A 239 7.89 9.77 -3.45
C VAL A 239 7.43 11.13 -2.92
N PHE A 240 7.48 12.19 -3.75
CA PHE A 240 6.99 13.51 -3.34
C PHE A 240 5.50 13.49 -3.02
N ILE A 241 4.71 12.81 -3.85
CA ILE A 241 3.26 12.69 -3.67
C ILE A 241 2.97 12.00 -2.34
N GLU A 242 3.54 10.81 -2.11
CA GLU A 242 3.25 10.02 -0.92
C GLU A 242 3.67 10.69 0.39
N VAL A 243 4.88 11.27 0.44
CA VAL A 243 5.38 11.93 1.66
C VAL A 243 4.62 13.22 1.96
N LEU A 244 4.29 14.03 0.95
CA LEU A 244 3.52 15.27 1.17
C LEU A 244 2.08 14.96 1.54
N ALA A 245 1.43 14.01 0.85
CA ALA A 245 0.09 13.55 1.24
C ALA A 245 0.08 12.96 2.65
N GLY A 246 1.11 12.20 3.02
CA GLY A 246 1.30 11.68 4.37
C GLY A 246 1.43 12.79 5.42
N ALA A 247 2.17 13.86 5.12
CA ALA A 247 2.31 15.01 6.00
C ALA A 247 0.98 15.75 6.20
N LEU A 248 0.21 15.98 5.12
CA LEU A 248 -1.12 16.59 5.17
C LEU A 248 -2.11 15.72 5.98
N ARG A 249 -2.12 14.41 5.73
CA ARG A 249 -2.91 13.46 6.55
C ARG A 249 -2.53 13.54 8.04
N GLY A 250 -1.25 13.77 8.35
CA GLY A 250 -0.75 13.92 9.71
C GLY A 250 -1.29 15.16 10.44
N VAL A 251 -1.54 16.27 9.76
CA VAL A 251 -2.19 17.45 10.33
C VAL A 251 -3.72 17.34 10.37
N GLY A 252 -4.28 16.25 9.86
CA GLY A 252 -5.73 15.99 9.81
C GLY A 252 -6.41 16.45 8.54
N ASP A 253 -5.67 16.97 7.56
CA ASP A 253 -6.18 17.27 6.24
C ASP A 253 -6.04 16.03 5.33
N VAL A 254 -7.16 15.37 5.12
CA VAL A 254 -7.26 14.16 4.28
C VAL A 254 -7.93 14.47 2.96
N ILE A 255 -8.78 15.50 2.93
CA ILE A 255 -9.63 15.77 1.76
C ILE A 255 -8.80 16.28 0.60
N VAL A 256 -7.88 17.21 0.86
CA VAL A 256 -7.03 17.80 -0.18
C VAL A 256 -6.14 16.75 -0.86
N PRO A 257 -5.34 15.94 -0.15
CA PRO A 257 -4.56 14.88 -0.79
C PRO A 257 -5.42 13.91 -1.60
N VAL A 258 -6.56 13.48 -1.04
CA VAL A 258 -7.47 12.55 -1.73
C VAL A 258 -7.99 13.13 -3.04
N ILE A 259 -8.44 14.39 -3.07
CA ILE A 259 -8.93 15.04 -4.29
C ILE A 259 -7.81 15.13 -5.33
N ILE A 260 -6.62 15.57 -4.94
CA ILE A 260 -5.46 15.71 -5.83
C ILE A 260 -5.07 14.35 -6.42
N THR A 261 -4.97 13.33 -5.60
CA THR A 261 -4.61 11.98 -6.04
C THR A 261 -5.71 11.38 -6.94
N LEU A 262 -6.97 11.58 -6.58
CA LEU A 262 -8.10 11.07 -7.33
C LEU A 262 -8.19 11.70 -8.73
N LEU A 263 -8.11 13.01 -8.82
CA LEU A 263 -8.15 13.72 -10.09
C LEU A 263 -6.87 13.49 -10.89
N GLY A 264 -5.71 13.65 -10.26
CA GLY A 264 -4.40 13.59 -10.92
C GLY A 264 -3.99 12.18 -11.33
N ILE A 265 -4.30 11.16 -10.53
CA ILE A 265 -3.92 9.78 -10.84
C ILE A 265 -5.08 9.01 -11.46
N CYS A 266 -6.22 8.89 -10.76
CA CYS A 266 -7.29 7.99 -11.23
C CYS A 266 -8.00 8.53 -12.46
N VAL A 267 -8.56 9.74 -12.39
CA VAL A 267 -9.36 10.31 -13.49
C VAL A 267 -8.50 10.56 -14.72
N MET A 268 -7.33 11.20 -14.54
CA MET A 268 -6.44 11.49 -15.66
C MET A 268 -5.89 10.23 -16.32
N ARG A 269 -5.63 9.17 -15.55
CA ARG A 269 -5.14 7.89 -16.09
C ARG A 269 -6.20 7.18 -16.90
N ILE A 270 -7.45 7.15 -16.46
CA ILE A 270 -8.57 6.59 -17.22
C ILE A 270 -8.80 7.42 -18.50
N ALA A 271 -8.80 8.76 -18.41
CA ALA A 271 -8.93 9.63 -19.57
C ALA A 271 -7.79 9.41 -20.58
N TRP A 272 -6.55 9.25 -20.09
CA TRP A 272 -5.40 8.90 -20.91
C TRP A 272 -5.57 7.57 -21.64
N LEU A 273 -5.99 6.52 -20.94
CA LEU A 273 -6.23 5.20 -21.55
C LEU A 273 -7.30 5.30 -22.67
N ILE A 274 -8.41 5.97 -22.41
CA ILE A 274 -9.49 6.12 -23.39
C ILE A 274 -9.05 6.95 -24.60
N GLY A 275 -8.28 8.02 -24.39
CA GLY A 275 -7.85 8.95 -25.46
C GLY A 275 -6.66 8.40 -26.24
N VAL A 276 -5.58 8.07 -25.55
CA VAL A 276 -4.29 7.74 -26.19
C VAL A 276 -4.30 6.36 -26.84
N LEU A 277 -4.98 5.35 -26.26
CA LEU A 277 -5.06 4.03 -26.88
C LEU A 277 -5.84 4.02 -28.19
N LYS A 278 -6.72 4.99 -28.42
CA LYS A 278 -7.40 5.16 -29.72
C LYS A 278 -6.45 5.66 -30.81
N ILE A 279 -5.42 6.43 -30.44
CA ILE A 279 -4.48 7.07 -31.37
C ILE A 279 -3.25 6.20 -31.57
N SER A 280 -2.72 5.66 -30.48
CA SER A 280 -1.51 4.84 -30.45
C SER A 280 -1.71 3.62 -29.55
N PRO A 281 -2.23 2.49 -30.07
CA PRO A 281 -2.46 1.29 -29.30
C PRO A 281 -1.14 0.54 -29.06
N THR A 282 -0.32 1.05 -28.16
CA THR A 282 0.97 0.45 -27.76
C THR A 282 1.06 0.27 -26.25
N ILE A 283 1.81 -0.73 -25.82
CA ILE A 283 2.06 -0.93 -24.38
C ILE A 283 2.78 0.26 -23.76
N SER A 284 3.67 0.90 -24.52
CA SER A 284 4.36 2.12 -24.07
C SER A 284 3.39 3.24 -23.77
N ALA A 285 2.28 3.37 -24.53
CA ALA A 285 1.24 4.37 -24.26
C ALA A 285 0.55 4.14 -22.90
N ILE A 286 0.34 2.88 -22.49
CA ILE A 286 -0.18 2.54 -21.17
C ILE A 286 0.86 2.92 -20.10
N ILE A 287 2.12 2.55 -20.30
CA ILE A 287 3.22 2.81 -19.38
C ILE A 287 3.39 4.31 -19.13
N PHE A 288 3.35 5.13 -20.17
CA PHE A 288 3.48 6.58 -20.06
C PHE A 288 2.35 7.25 -19.29
N SER A 289 1.22 6.57 -19.07
CA SER A 289 0.17 7.08 -18.19
C SER A 289 0.65 7.32 -16.75
N TYR A 290 1.62 6.53 -16.27
CA TYR A 290 2.17 6.66 -14.92
C TYR A 290 2.98 7.94 -14.72
N PRO A 291 4.05 8.20 -15.50
CA PRO A 291 4.81 9.44 -15.40
C PRO A 291 3.97 10.69 -15.57
N VAL A 292 3.10 10.71 -16.57
CA VAL A 292 2.25 11.87 -16.86
C VAL A 292 1.33 12.20 -15.69
N THR A 293 0.63 11.20 -15.16
CA THR A 293 -0.29 11.39 -14.04
C THR A 293 0.45 11.80 -12.77
N TRP A 294 1.62 11.23 -12.47
CA TRP A 294 2.43 11.60 -11.31
C TRP A 294 2.98 13.02 -11.40
N LEU A 295 3.46 13.45 -12.58
CA LEU A 295 3.94 14.81 -12.78
C LEU A 295 2.83 15.86 -12.59
N LEU A 296 1.63 15.59 -13.11
CA LEU A 296 0.48 16.45 -12.93
C LEU A 296 0.07 16.55 -11.47
N THR A 297 -0.02 15.43 -10.77
CA THR A 297 -0.38 15.36 -9.35
C THR A 297 0.63 16.12 -8.48
N ARG A 298 1.94 15.95 -8.72
CA ARG A 298 2.99 16.67 -8.00
C ARG A 298 2.88 18.18 -8.12
N SER A 299 2.49 18.70 -9.29
CA SER A 299 2.40 20.14 -9.52
C SER A 299 1.32 20.79 -8.67
N GLU A 300 0.20 20.11 -8.44
CA GLU A 300 -0.90 20.60 -7.61
C GLU A 300 -0.56 20.56 -6.10
N GLU A 301 0.07 19.48 -5.62
CA GLU A 301 0.48 19.38 -4.22
C GLU A 301 1.51 20.46 -3.81
N ARG A 302 2.40 20.85 -4.73
CA ARG A 302 3.35 21.95 -4.48
C ARG A 302 2.66 23.30 -4.30
N ARG A 303 1.51 23.54 -4.93
CA ARG A 303 0.73 24.76 -4.75
C ARG A 303 0.09 24.80 -3.36
N VAL A 304 -0.52 23.69 -2.96
CA VAL A 304 -1.19 23.57 -1.63
C VAL A 304 -0.19 23.60 -0.47
N GLY A 305 0.98 23.00 -0.61
CA GLY A 305 2.01 22.99 0.45
C GLY A 305 2.75 24.31 0.66
N LYS A 306 2.42 25.38 -0.09
CA LYS A 306 2.97 26.73 0.12
C LYS A 306 2.06 27.65 0.93
N GLU A 307 0.79 27.33 1.04
CA GLU A 307 -0.20 27.98 1.89
C GLU A 307 -0.21 27.36 3.30
#